data_6b7a0184af481ef363f479d210060388
#
_entry.id   6b7a0184af481ef363f479d210060388
#
_cell.length_a   1.000
_cell.length_b   1.000
_cell.length_c   1.000
_cell.angle_alpha   90.00
_cell.angle_beta   90.00
_cell.angle_gamma   90.00
#
_symmetry.space_group_name_H-M   'P 1'
#
loop_
_entity.id
_entity.type
_entity.pdbx_description
1 polymer ?
#
loop_
_entity_poly.entity_id
_entity_poly.type
_entity_poly.pdbx_seq_one_letter_code
_entity_poly.pdbx_strand_id
1 'polypeptide(L)'
;MYDDLVEFLQESVTPFHAAATAESWLAAAGFTRLEEADYWNLEPGKGYYITRNGSAVIAWRVPQHAIGGWRIAASHSDSPCWKIKADMPENEGCRRLSVEGYGGMIMASWLDRPLTVGGRVLVKTPDGVQSRLVYIDRDLLVIPSLAIHFQRDVNKGKVFNPQIDMQPLWGPAGSRTLTDLICEELGITAEDILDWDLQLVTRQAPVQIGPDNEYFMAPRIDDLECAATTLLAFLEASGEADSACAPVWAMFDNEEVGSSSRMGAESSFLRDVLDRILDAVPHSGQAAARAMANSFMLSADNAHATHPNFPQKADPCAPVRMGGGVVLKYNASQKYTTNAVSGAIFKEICRKAGVPVQVFTNRADEPGGSTLGNLQSHTLPIPMADIGCAQLAMHSAVETASVADAEAMTKAVAAFYRVHLRALGDGTYTLE
;
A
#
# COMPACT_ATOMS: atom_id res chain seq x y z
N MET A 1 -12.16 -4.42 13.52
CA MET A 1 -11.62 -4.52 12.15
C MET A 1 -11.97 -3.28 11.30
N TYR A 2 -13.25 -2.95 11.05
CA TYR A 2 -13.55 -1.75 10.24
C TYR A 2 -13.05 -0.45 10.89
N ASP A 3 -13.21 -0.28 12.19
CA ASP A 3 -12.71 0.88 12.91
C ASP A 3 -11.18 0.97 12.84
N ASP A 4 -10.48 -0.15 12.96
CA ASP A 4 -9.03 -0.21 12.81
C ASP A 4 -8.59 0.16 11.38
N LEU A 5 -9.34 -0.32 10.35
CA LEU A 5 -9.10 0.07 8.96
C LEU A 5 -9.27 1.57 8.76
N VAL A 6 -10.34 2.15 9.31
CA VAL A 6 -10.60 3.60 9.26
C VAL A 6 -9.48 4.38 9.94
N GLU A 7 -9.04 3.95 11.12
CA GLU A 7 -7.92 4.55 11.84
C GLU A 7 -6.64 4.52 11.00
N PHE A 8 -6.30 3.34 10.43
CA PHE A 8 -5.13 3.20 9.56
C PHE A 8 -5.19 4.15 8.35
N LEU A 9 -6.34 4.22 7.66
CA LEU A 9 -6.53 5.11 6.49
C LEU A 9 -6.44 6.59 6.88
N GLN A 10 -6.93 6.99 8.04
CA GLN A 10 -6.89 8.37 8.52
C GLN A 10 -5.47 8.82 8.89
N GLU A 11 -4.72 7.97 9.57
CA GLU A 11 -3.35 8.26 10.00
C GLU A 11 -2.35 8.17 8.86
N SER A 12 -2.60 7.31 7.86
CA SER A 12 -1.70 7.03 6.74
C SER A 12 -1.84 8.03 5.59
N VAL A 13 -1.69 9.33 5.87
CA VAL A 13 -1.91 10.40 4.88
C VAL A 13 -0.88 10.47 3.77
N THR A 14 0.30 9.89 3.96
CA THR A 14 1.38 9.72 2.95
C THR A 14 2.09 8.38 3.19
N PRO A 15 2.94 7.87 2.26
CA PRO A 15 3.71 6.64 2.50
C PRO A 15 4.53 6.67 3.79
N PHE A 16 5.07 7.84 4.15
CA PHE A 16 5.84 8.01 5.38
C PHE A 16 4.97 7.90 6.64
N HIS A 17 3.74 8.42 6.60
CA HIS A 17 2.78 8.26 7.67
C HIS A 17 2.26 6.82 7.75
N ALA A 18 2.00 6.17 6.60
CA ALA A 18 1.60 4.76 6.58
C ALA A 18 2.65 3.85 7.23
N ALA A 19 3.94 4.08 6.95
CA ALA A 19 5.01 3.37 7.62
C ALA A 19 5.04 3.66 9.12
N ALA A 20 4.89 4.92 9.55
CA ALA A 20 4.88 5.28 10.97
C ALA A 20 3.67 4.69 11.72
N THR A 21 2.48 4.67 11.10
CA THR A 21 1.28 4.02 11.67
C THR A 21 1.51 2.51 11.83
N ALA A 22 2.03 1.85 10.80
CA ALA A 22 2.38 0.43 10.87
C ALA A 22 3.43 0.14 11.96
N GLU A 23 4.47 0.96 12.07
CA GLU A 23 5.48 0.86 13.14
C GLU A 23 4.85 1.00 14.54
N SER A 24 3.91 1.96 14.71
CA SER A 24 3.20 2.15 15.97
C SER A 24 2.40 0.91 16.36
N TRP A 25 1.66 0.33 15.43
CA TRP A 25 0.87 -0.88 15.69
C TRP A 25 1.74 -2.10 15.96
N LEU A 26 2.85 -2.27 15.23
CA LEU A 26 3.82 -3.33 15.48
C LEU A 26 4.46 -3.19 16.85
N ALA A 27 4.88 -1.99 17.23
CA ALA A 27 5.46 -1.72 18.55
C ALA A 27 4.45 -1.98 19.68
N ALA A 28 3.19 -1.56 19.53
CA ALA A 28 2.11 -1.84 20.47
C ALA A 28 1.83 -3.35 20.62
N ALA A 29 2.03 -4.14 19.55
CA ALA A 29 1.95 -5.60 19.57
C ALA A 29 3.23 -6.29 20.08
N GLY A 30 4.22 -5.54 20.56
CA GLY A 30 5.45 -6.06 21.17
C GLY A 30 6.53 -6.48 20.18
N PHE A 31 6.49 -6.00 18.94
CA PHE A 31 7.57 -6.19 17.97
C PHE A 31 8.72 -5.22 18.25
N THR A 32 9.94 -5.68 18.06
CA THR A 32 11.15 -4.88 18.26
C THR A 32 11.65 -4.34 16.92
N ARG A 33 11.88 -3.02 16.86
CA ARG A 33 12.52 -2.39 15.71
C ARG A 33 13.99 -2.79 15.63
N LEU A 34 14.45 -3.09 14.42
CA LEU A 34 15.86 -3.32 14.09
C LEU A 34 16.31 -2.30 13.05
N GLU A 35 17.63 -2.05 13.00
CA GLU A 35 18.22 -1.19 11.98
C GLU A 35 18.98 -2.02 10.93
N GLU A 36 18.96 -1.58 9.66
CA GLU A 36 19.68 -2.26 8.58
C GLU A 36 21.20 -2.27 8.80
N ALA A 37 21.74 -1.24 9.47
CA ALA A 37 23.17 -1.09 9.71
C ALA A 37 23.70 -1.98 10.84
N ASP A 38 22.82 -2.52 11.69
CA ASP A 38 23.22 -3.26 12.89
C ASP A 38 23.31 -4.78 12.64
N TYR A 39 24.04 -5.47 13.52
CA TYR A 39 23.95 -6.93 13.62
C TYR A 39 22.66 -7.33 14.32
N TRP A 40 21.94 -8.30 13.76
CA TRP A 40 20.69 -8.78 14.36
C TRP A 40 20.93 -9.97 15.29
N ASN A 41 20.40 -9.85 16.50
CA ASN A 41 20.34 -10.95 17.46
C ASN A 41 18.87 -11.34 17.63
N LEU A 42 18.44 -12.42 16.97
CA LEU A 42 17.04 -12.83 16.89
C LEU A 42 16.74 -13.96 17.87
N GLU A 43 15.68 -13.79 18.66
CA GLU A 43 15.22 -14.77 19.65
C GLU A 43 13.99 -15.52 19.13
N PRO A 44 13.91 -16.85 19.30
CA PRO A 44 12.71 -17.62 18.97
C PRO A 44 11.45 -17.07 19.65
N GLY A 45 10.35 -17.03 18.92
CA GLY A 45 9.06 -16.53 19.38
C GLY A 45 8.92 -15.00 19.41
N LYS A 46 9.99 -14.25 19.21
CA LYS A 46 9.93 -12.78 19.18
C LYS A 46 9.55 -12.24 17.81
N GLY A 47 8.90 -11.08 17.82
CA GLY A 47 8.56 -10.31 16.63
C GLY A 47 9.54 -9.16 16.42
N TYR A 48 9.89 -8.92 15.17
CA TYR A 48 10.80 -7.85 14.77
C TYR A 48 10.27 -7.14 13.53
N TYR A 49 10.68 -5.90 13.34
CA TYR A 49 10.42 -5.16 12.11
C TYR A 49 11.57 -4.23 11.77
N ILE A 50 11.59 -3.82 10.52
CA ILE A 50 12.59 -2.92 9.95
C ILE A 50 11.92 -1.99 8.94
N THR A 51 12.44 -0.78 8.82
CA THR A 51 11.98 0.19 7.82
C THR A 51 13.07 0.52 6.84
N ARG A 52 12.71 0.81 5.61
CA ARG A 52 13.62 1.36 4.60
C ARG A 52 13.08 2.69 4.10
N ASN A 53 13.89 3.73 4.18
CA ASN A 53 13.54 5.10 3.79
C ASN A 53 12.35 5.71 4.55
N GLY A 54 11.87 5.07 5.65
CA GLY A 54 10.69 5.52 6.39
C GLY A 54 9.37 5.44 5.61
N SER A 55 9.33 4.67 4.51
CA SER A 55 8.13 4.50 3.68
C SER A 55 7.83 3.03 3.32
N ALA A 56 8.80 2.13 3.47
CA ALA A 56 8.62 0.69 3.34
C ALA A 56 8.91 0.00 4.68
N VAL A 57 8.14 -1.04 5.02
CA VAL A 57 8.23 -1.78 6.29
C VAL A 57 8.20 -3.28 6.04
N ILE A 58 9.04 -4.03 6.72
CA ILE A 58 8.96 -5.50 6.77
C ILE A 58 8.93 -5.92 8.23
N ALA A 59 7.96 -6.75 8.60
CA ALA A 59 7.80 -7.32 9.93
C ALA A 59 7.75 -8.84 9.88
N TRP A 60 8.30 -9.50 10.88
CA TRP A 60 8.30 -10.97 10.97
C TRP A 60 8.27 -11.45 12.40
N ARG A 61 7.90 -12.71 12.59
CA ARG A 61 8.08 -13.40 13.87
C ARG A 61 8.98 -14.61 13.67
N VAL A 62 9.98 -14.75 14.55
CA VAL A 62 10.89 -15.90 14.52
C VAL A 62 10.17 -17.11 15.10
N PRO A 63 10.04 -18.23 14.37
CA PRO A 63 9.46 -19.47 14.90
C PRO A 63 10.20 -20.01 16.11
N GLN A 64 9.52 -20.78 16.97
CA GLN A 64 10.17 -21.50 18.09
C GLN A 64 11.12 -22.61 17.61
N HIS A 65 10.93 -23.09 16.38
CA HIS A 65 11.71 -24.13 15.74
C HIS A 65 12.45 -23.60 14.51
N ALA A 66 13.22 -24.47 13.86
CA ALA A 66 13.91 -24.11 12.62
C ALA A 66 12.92 -23.65 11.54
N ILE A 67 13.28 -22.63 10.79
CA ILE A 67 12.45 -22.07 9.71
C ILE A 67 12.31 -23.11 8.58
N GLY A 68 11.11 -23.65 8.41
CA GLY A 68 10.77 -24.61 7.37
C GLY A 68 10.20 -23.98 6.10
N GLY A 69 9.80 -22.70 6.16
CA GLY A 69 9.27 -21.91 5.04
C GLY A 69 8.77 -20.56 5.50
N TRP A 70 8.45 -19.70 4.54
CA TRP A 70 7.94 -18.35 4.78
C TRP A 70 6.47 -18.26 4.35
N ARG A 71 5.67 -17.55 5.13
CA ARG A 71 4.32 -17.11 4.77
C ARG A 71 4.34 -15.59 4.70
N ILE A 72 4.32 -15.06 3.48
CA ILE A 72 4.54 -13.64 3.24
C ILE A 72 3.24 -13.05 2.71
N ALA A 73 2.75 -11.96 3.32
CA ALA A 73 1.74 -11.10 2.70
C ALA A 73 2.37 -9.74 2.47
N ALA A 74 2.26 -9.23 1.25
CA ALA A 74 2.86 -7.97 0.85
C ALA A 74 1.85 -7.06 0.18
N SER A 75 1.97 -5.76 0.44
CA SER A 75 1.13 -4.65 -0.04
C SER A 75 2.00 -3.43 -0.33
N HIS A 76 1.40 -2.27 -0.68
CA HIS A 76 2.16 -1.03 -0.82
C HIS A 76 1.57 0.15 -0.03
N SER A 77 2.41 1.16 0.21
CA SER A 77 2.11 2.32 1.05
C SER A 77 1.75 3.57 0.25
N ASP A 78 2.17 3.63 -1.00
CA ASP A 78 2.00 4.78 -1.87
C ASP A 78 0.65 4.74 -2.59
N SER A 79 0.24 5.89 -3.09
CA SER A 79 -1.00 6.07 -3.88
C SER A 79 -0.80 7.24 -4.82
N PRO A 80 -1.50 7.32 -5.96
CA PRO A 80 -1.36 8.44 -6.88
C PRO A 80 -1.68 9.77 -6.22
N CYS A 81 -0.79 10.74 -6.40
CA CYS A 81 -0.91 12.05 -5.76
C CYS A 81 -0.18 13.15 -6.53
N TRP A 82 -0.28 14.39 -6.04
CA TRP A 82 0.49 15.52 -6.53
C TRP A 82 1.67 15.78 -5.59
N LYS A 83 2.89 15.52 -6.06
CA LYS A 83 4.12 15.88 -5.34
C LYS A 83 4.40 17.37 -5.45
N ILE A 84 4.78 17.99 -4.34
CA ILE A 84 5.10 19.42 -4.29
C ILE A 84 6.56 19.61 -4.68
N LYS A 85 6.80 20.47 -5.69
CA LYS A 85 8.15 20.80 -6.14
C LYS A 85 8.69 22.07 -5.46
N ALA A 86 7.88 23.13 -5.42
CA ALA A 86 8.27 24.41 -4.83
C ALA A 86 7.06 25.37 -4.70
N ASP A 87 7.24 26.46 -3.98
CA ASP A 87 6.42 27.65 -4.12
C ASP A 87 6.58 28.24 -5.53
N MET A 88 5.48 28.64 -6.15
CA MET A 88 5.53 29.39 -7.41
C MET A 88 5.71 30.88 -7.13
N PRO A 89 6.38 31.62 -8.04
CA PRO A 89 6.36 33.07 -8.00
C PRO A 89 4.93 33.63 -7.94
N GLU A 90 4.71 34.69 -7.18
CA GLU A 90 3.42 35.35 -7.15
C GLU A 90 3.05 35.89 -8.53
N ASN A 91 1.83 35.64 -8.94
CA ASN A 91 1.31 36.10 -10.22
C ASN A 91 -0.19 36.37 -10.10
N GLU A 92 -0.67 37.40 -10.81
CA GLU A 92 -2.10 37.80 -10.84
C GLU A 92 -2.70 37.96 -9.44
N GLY A 93 -1.92 38.52 -8.48
CA GLY A 93 -2.37 38.78 -7.12
C GLY A 93 -2.56 37.52 -6.24
N CYS A 94 -2.07 36.36 -6.65
CA CYS A 94 -2.17 35.13 -5.87
C CYS A 94 -0.84 34.35 -5.84
N ARG A 95 -0.75 33.48 -4.84
CA ARG A 95 0.32 32.49 -4.68
C ARG A 95 -0.23 31.10 -5.03
N ARG A 96 0.58 30.27 -5.68
CA ARG A 96 0.29 28.88 -6.03
C ARG A 96 1.48 28.01 -5.64
N LEU A 97 1.25 26.69 -5.55
CA LEU A 97 2.32 25.70 -5.45
C LEU A 97 2.59 25.08 -6.82
N SER A 98 3.86 24.77 -7.10
CA SER A 98 4.25 23.96 -8.24
C SER A 98 4.17 22.51 -7.85
N VAL A 99 3.39 21.71 -8.60
CA VAL A 99 3.21 20.29 -8.36
C VAL A 99 3.48 19.48 -9.62
N GLU A 100 3.76 18.18 -9.43
CA GLU A 100 3.81 17.20 -10.50
C GLU A 100 3.09 15.92 -10.10
N GLY A 101 2.57 15.17 -11.09
CA GLY A 101 1.86 13.93 -10.86
C GLY A 101 2.81 12.79 -10.46
N TYR A 102 2.39 12.04 -9.46
CA TYR A 102 2.98 10.78 -9.04
C TYR A 102 1.97 9.66 -9.27
N GLY A 103 2.33 8.65 -10.05
CA GLY A 103 1.41 7.59 -10.47
C GLY A 103 0.35 8.04 -11.49
N GLY A 104 -0.54 7.15 -11.81
CA GLY A 104 -1.59 7.32 -12.84
C GLY A 104 -2.94 7.73 -12.24
N MET A 105 -3.15 9.00 -11.89
CA MET A 105 -4.36 9.48 -11.21
C MET A 105 -5.50 9.92 -12.13
N ILE A 106 -6.72 9.89 -11.62
CA ILE A 106 -7.89 10.54 -12.22
C ILE A 106 -7.86 12.02 -11.85
N MET A 107 -7.23 12.86 -12.68
CA MET A 107 -6.97 14.28 -12.37
C MET A 107 -8.24 15.06 -12.01
N ALA A 108 -9.37 14.82 -12.71
CA ALA A 108 -10.63 15.50 -12.44
C ALA A 108 -11.13 15.34 -11.00
N SER A 109 -10.80 14.25 -10.35
CA SER A 109 -11.21 13.98 -8.97
C SER A 109 -10.52 14.85 -7.92
N TRP A 110 -9.44 15.54 -8.29
CA TRP A 110 -8.68 16.42 -7.41
C TRP A 110 -9.18 17.87 -7.41
N LEU A 111 -10.07 18.23 -8.34
CA LEU A 111 -10.59 19.59 -8.47
C LEU A 111 -11.62 19.90 -7.38
N ASP A 112 -11.71 21.21 -7.04
CA ASP A 112 -12.79 21.83 -6.26
C ASP A 112 -13.02 21.21 -4.87
N ARG A 113 -11.98 20.66 -4.26
CA ARG A 113 -12.04 20.06 -2.91
C ARG A 113 -10.98 20.65 -1.99
N PRO A 114 -11.23 20.66 -0.67
CA PRO A 114 -10.21 21.02 0.31
C PRO A 114 -9.04 20.06 0.26
N LEU A 115 -7.83 20.62 0.16
CA LEU A 115 -6.57 19.89 0.18
C LEU A 115 -5.66 20.46 1.26
N THR A 116 -4.69 19.66 1.67
CA THR A 116 -3.61 20.05 2.55
C THR A 116 -2.28 19.48 2.08
N VAL A 117 -1.24 19.64 2.91
CA VAL A 117 0.12 19.18 2.65
C VAL A 117 0.53 18.18 3.72
N GLY A 118 1.12 17.07 3.30
CA GLY A 118 1.74 16.08 4.16
C GLY A 118 3.00 15.50 3.53
N GLY A 119 3.83 14.86 4.36
CA GLY A 119 5.06 14.22 3.92
C GLY A 119 6.12 14.19 4.99
N ARG A 120 7.38 14.36 4.58
CA ARG A 120 8.51 14.50 5.50
C ARG A 120 9.40 15.68 5.12
N VAL A 121 10.09 16.21 6.13
CA VAL A 121 11.10 17.26 5.98
C VAL A 121 12.41 16.74 6.57
N LEU A 122 13.50 16.91 5.85
CA LEU A 122 14.85 16.61 6.30
C LEU A 122 15.39 17.86 6.97
N VAL A 123 15.63 17.77 8.27
CA VAL A 123 16.08 18.89 9.08
C VAL A 123 17.52 18.71 9.54
N LYS A 124 18.22 19.84 9.61
CA LYS A 124 19.57 19.91 10.15
C LYS A 124 19.52 19.74 11.67
N THR A 125 20.42 18.89 12.20
CA THR A 125 20.65 18.71 13.64
C THR A 125 22.13 18.89 13.95
N PRO A 126 22.53 19.04 15.23
CA PRO A 126 23.95 19.09 15.60
C PRO A 126 24.73 17.87 15.14
N ASP A 127 24.09 16.71 15.07
CA ASP A 127 24.70 15.42 14.73
C ASP A 127 24.50 15.01 13.26
N GLY A 128 23.86 15.86 12.43
CA GLY A 128 23.69 15.58 11.00
C GLY A 128 22.30 15.92 10.46
N VAL A 129 21.62 14.93 9.88
CA VAL A 129 20.31 15.09 9.20
C VAL A 129 19.28 14.20 9.87
N GLN A 130 18.11 14.75 10.17
CA GLN A 130 16.97 14.01 10.73
C GLN A 130 15.74 14.16 9.83
N SER A 131 15.05 13.04 9.55
CA SER A 131 13.74 13.06 8.92
C SER A 131 12.66 13.32 9.96
N ARG A 132 11.75 14.27 9.69
CA ARG A 132 10.60 14.58 10.53
C ARG A 132 9.33 14.59 9.71
N LEU A 133 8.30 13.87 10.15
CA LEU A 133 6.99 13.87 9.50
C LEU A 133 6.32 15.22 9.69
N VAL A 134 5.58 15.64 8.67
CA VAL A 134 4.74 16.85 8.69
C VAL A 134 3.38 16.54 8.06
N TYR A 135 2.33 16.98 8.74
CA TYR A 135 0.96 16.98 8.23
C TYR A 135 0.26 18.24 8.74
N ILE A 136 -0.09 19.14 7.82
CA ILE A 136 -0.78 20.39 8.18
C ILE A 136 -2.27 20.09 8.27
N ASP A 137 -2.76 19.74 9.45
CA ASP A 137 -4.13 19.25 9.68
C ASP A 137 -5.20 20.35 9.63
N ARG A 138 -5.30 21.02 8.48
CA ARG A 138 -6.37 22.00 8.17
C ARG A 138 -6.60 22.10 6.67
N ASP A 139 -7.78 22.59 6.27
CA ASP A 139 -8.08 22.93 4.87
C ASP A 139 -7.20 24.11 4.46
N LEU A 140 -6.34 23.89 3.47
CA LEU A 140 -5.24 24.81 3.18
C LEU A 140 -5.27 25.37 1.77
N LEU A 141 -5.62 24.56 0.78
CA LEU A 141 -5.54 24.91 -0.62
C LEU A 141 -6.58 24.16 -1.47
N VAL A 142 -6.73 24.57 -2.71
CA VAL A 142 -7.67 23.98 -3.68
C VAL A 142 -7.07 24.04 -5.09
N ILE A 143 -7.40 23.05 -5.92
CA ILE A 143 -7.19 23.12 -7.38
C ILE A 143 -8.53 23.53 -8.00
N PRO A 144 -8.70 24.82 -8.38
CA PRO A 144 -10.00 25.29 -8.83
C PRO A 144 -10.27 24.93 -10.29
N SER A 145 -11.49 24.45 -10.59
CA SER A 145 -11.97 24.29 -11.96
C SER A 145 -12.09 25.63 -12.68
N LEU A 146 -11.79 25.63 -13.97
CA LEU A 146 -12.17 26.77 -14.81
C LEU A 146 -13.71 26.82 -14.96
N ALA A 147 -14.31 28.00 -14.72
CA ALA A 147 -15.75 28.14 -14.82
C ALA A 147 -16.28 27.70 -16.20
N ILE A 148 -17.41 27.03 -16.22
CA ILE A 148 -18.03 26.51 -17.47
C ILE A 148 -18.26 27.60 -18.53
N HIS A 149 -18.43 28.85 -18.13
CA HIS A 149 -18.59 29.99 -19.04
C HIS A 149 -17.37 30.22 -19.93
N PHE A 150 -16.18 29.83 -19.48
CA PHE A 150 -14.93 29.92 -20.24
C PHE A 150 -14.53 28.62 -20.94
N GLN A 151 -15.19 27.50 -20.60
CA GLN A 151 -14.94 26.18 -21.21
C GLN A 151 -16.26 25.40 -21.36
N ARG A 152 -17.13 25.82 -22.27
CA ARG A 152 -18.50 25.31 -22.44
C ARG A 152 -18.61 23.84 -22.85
N ASP A 153 -17.53 23.27 -23.35
CA ASP A 153 -17.43 21.88 -23.82
C ASP A 153 -16.69 20.96 -22.80
N VAL A 154 -16.44 21.44 -21.58
CA VAL A 154 -15.75 20.68 -20.54
C VAL A 154 -16.35 19.28 -20.34
N ASN A 155 -17.68 19.15 -20.42
CA ASN A 155 -18.39 17.88 -20.26
C ASN A 155 -18.34 16.97 -21.51
N LYS A 156 -17.67 17.37 -22.59
CA LYS A 156 -17.49 16.57 -23.80
C LYS A 156 -16.14 15.84 -23.85
N GLY A 157 -15.35 15.94 -22.78
CA GLY A 157 -14.03 15.31 -22.63
C GLY A 157 -12.92 16.34 -22.59
N LYS A 158 -12.64 16.87 -21.38
CA LYS A 158 -11.47 17.74 -21.14
C LYS A 158 -10.21 16.90 -21.04
N VAL A 159 -9.17 17.26 -21.78
CA VAL A 159 -7.79 16.81 -21.57
C VAL A 159 -7.11 17.77 -20.63
N PHE A 160 -6.67 17.31 -19.48
CA PHE A 160 -5.96 18.12 -18.48
C PHE A 160 -4.48 18.27 -18.85
N ASN A 161 -3.95 19.48 -18.71
CA ASN A 161 -2.52 19.74 -18.72
C ASN A 161 -2.06 19.94 -17.26
N PRO A 162 -1.24 19.03 -16.68
CA PRO A 162 -0.81 19.12 -15.29
C PRO A 162 -0.14 20.46 -14.93
N GLN A 163 0.66 21.01 -15.85
CA GLN A 163 1.39 22.25 -15.62
C GLN A 163 0.49 23.50 -15.61
N ILE A 164 -0.67 23.42 -16.28
CA ILE A 164 -1.58 24.56 -16.42
C ILE A 164 -2.80 24.42 -15.52
N ASP A 165 -3.45 23.25 -15.57
CA ASP A 165 -4.75 23.04 -14.93
C ASP A 165 -4.65 22.63 -13.46
N MET A 166 -3.53 22.02 -13.03
CA MET A 166 -3.46 21.31 -11.75
C MET A 166 -2.58 22.00 -10.71
N GLN A 167 -2.15 23.25 -10.94
CA GLN A 167 -1.38 24.01 -9.95
C GLN A 167 -2.30 24.59 -8.88
N PRO A 168 -2.20 24.16 -7.61
CA PRO A 168 -3.16 24.56 -6.58
C PRO A 168 -3.02 26.01 -6.18
N LEU A 169 -4.15 26.65 -5.94
CA LEU A 169 -4.24 27.98 -5.34
C LEU A 169 -3.90 27.88 -3.85
N TRP A 170 -2.88 28.62 -3.44
CA TRP A 170 -2.42 28.68 -2.05
C TRP A 170 -3.08 29.81 -1.27
N GLY A 171 -3.09 31.03 -1.83
CA GLY A 171 -3.65 32.22 -1.19
C GLY A 171 -3.39 33.52 -1.95
N PRO A 172 -3.81 34.67 -1.44
CA PRO A 172 -3.49 35.97 -2.04
C PRO A 172 -1.99 36.26 -1.99
N ALA A 173 -1.53 37.21 -2.81
CA ALA A 173 -0.15 37.71 -2.77
C ALA A 173 0.20 38.21 -1.36
N GLY A 174 1.42 37.93 -0.91
CA GLY A 174 1.88 38.26 0.45
C GLY A 174 1.41 37.26 1.52
N SER A 175 0.68 36.19 1.16
CA SER A 175 0.37 35.11 2.11
C SER A 175 1.65 34.44 2.65
N ARG A 176 1.55 33.87 3.84
CA ARG A 176 2.58 32.98 4.40
C ARG A 176 2.96 31.90 3.39
N THR A 177 4.23 31.57 3.34
CA THR A 177 4.75 30.51 2.45
C THR A 177 4.49 29.12 2.99
N LEU A 178 4.67 28.09 2.17
CA LEU A 178 4.69 26.70 2.63
C LEU A 178 5.79 26.49 3.69
N THR A 179 6.97 27.07 3.46
CA THR A 179 8.08 27.02 4.42
C THR A 179 7.70 27.61 5.78
N ASP A 180 6.98 28.75 5.81
CA ASP A 180 6.53 29.35 7.08
C ASP A 180 5.61 28.41 7.87
N LEU A 181 4.72 27.68 7.17
CA LEU A 181 3.81 26.73 7.82
C LEU A 181 4.55 25.48 8.30
N ILE A 182 5.51 24.97 7.54
CA ILE A 182 6.37 23.85 7.96
C ILE A 182 7.18 24.23 9.21
N CYS A 183 7.75 25.44 9.23
CA CYS A 183 8.50 25.93 10.39
C CYS A 183 7.62 26.03 11.64
N GLU A 184 6.38 26.51 11.50
CA GLU A 184 5.42 26.56 12.60
C GLU A 184 5.07 25.15 13.12
N GLU A 185 4.74 24.22 12.21
CA GLU A 185 4.32 22.84 12.54
C GLU A 185 5.43 22.06 13.24
N LEU A 186 6.67 22.21 12.76
CA LEU A 186 7.81 21.47 13.29
C LEU A 186 8.58 22.21 14.41
N GLY A 187 8.27 23.49 14.67
CA GLY A 187 8.98 24.32 15.66
C GLY A 187 10.45 24.54 15.29
N ILE A 188 10.74 24.81 14.01
CA ILE A 188 12.09 25.00 13.45
C ILE A 188 12.17 26.33 12.69
N THR A 189 13.38 26.70 12.25
CA THR A 189 13.60 27.84 11.35
C THR A 189 13.75 27.37 9.90
N ALA A 190 13.58 28.29 8.95
CA ALA A 190 13.75 27.96 7.52
C ALA A 190 15.18 27.48 7.19
N GLU A 191 16.19 27.93 7.95
CA GLU A 191 17.60 27.55 7.79
C GLU A 191 17.88 26.10 8.24
N ASP A 192 16.97 25.52 9.02
CA ASP A 192 17.07 24.13 9.47
C ASP A 192 16.53 23.15 8.40
N ILE A 193 15.73 23.60 7.45
CA ILE A 193 15.18 22.78 6.37
C ILE A 193 16.26 22.54 5.32
N LEU A 194 16.63 21.27 5.12
CA LEU A 194 17.61 20.86 4.12
C LEU A 194 16.94 20.40 2.83
N ASP A 195 15.83 19.65 2.94
CA ASP A 195 15.08 19.12 1.81
C ASP A 195 13.72 18.60 2.29
N TRP A 196 12.84 18.20 1.37
CA TRP A 196 11.55 17.61 1.69
C TRP A 196 11.03 16.62 0.64
N ASP A 197 10.19 15.69 1.08
CA ASP A 197 9.29 14.89 0.25
C ASP A 197 7.85 15.20 0.65
N LEU A 198 7.23 16.17 -0.03
CA LEU A 198 5.88 16.64 0.28
C LEU A 198 4.89 16.35 -0.84
N GLN A 199 3.64 16.14 -0.48
CA GLN A 199 2.55 15.92 -1.43
C GLN A 199 1.26 16.59 -0.97
N LEU A 200 0.36 16.80 -1.93
CA LEU A 200 -1.01 17.18 -1.63
C LEU A 200 -1.77 16.00 -1.02
N VAL A 201 -2.56 16.29 -0.01
CA VAL A 201 -3.41 15.31 0.68
C VAL A 201 -4.85 15.80 0.61
N THR A 202 -5.77 14.92 0.17
CA THR A 202 -7.21 15.20 0.28
C THR A 202 -7.67 15.05 1.73
N ARG A 203 -8.51 16.00 2.17
CA ARG A 203 -8.98 16.10 3.55
C ARG A 203 -10.24 15.28 3.85
N GLN A 204 -10.76 14.56 2.87
CA GLN A 204 -11.94 13.75 3.10
C GLN A 204 -11.63 12.60 4.06
N ALA A 205 -12.35 12.54 5.17
CA ALA A 205 -12.31 11.39 6.08
C ALA A 205 -13.01 10.19 5.43
N PRO A 206 -12.64 8.94 5.81
CA PRO A 206 -13.40 7.76 5.47
C PRO A 206 -14.84 7.88 5.92
N VAL A 207 -15.79 7.49 5.07
CA VAL A 207 -17.23 7.57 5.34
C VAL A 207 -17.95 6.35 4.78
N GLN A 208 -18.82 5.75 5.60
CA GLN A 208 -19.70 4.68 5.13
C GLN A 208 -20.84 5.27 4.28
N ILE A 209 -21.23 4.54 3.25
CA ILE A 209 -22.30 4.86 2.34
C ILE A 209 -23.13 3.61 2.02
N GLY A 210 -24.30 3.83 1.44
CA GLY A 210 -25.28 2.77 1.17
C GLY A 210 -26.40 2.77 2.21
N PRO A 211 -27.57 2.18 1.90
CA PRO A 211 -28.72 2.13 2.80
C PRO A 211 -28.42 1.48 4.16
N ASP A 212 -27.52 0.46 4.16
CA ASP A 212 -27.14 -0.32 5.35
C ASP A 212 -25.63 -0.24 5.61
N ASN A 213 -24.93 0.80 5.11
CA ASN A 213 -23.50 1.04 5.28
C ASN A 213 -22.60 -0.07 4.68
N GLU A 214 -23.00 -0.65 3.55
CA GLU A 214 -22.32 -1.78 2.91
C GLU A 214 -20.97 -1.39 2.29
N TYR A 215 -20.84 -0.12 1.92
CA TYR A 215 -19.65 0.43 1.28
C TYR A 215 -19.03 1.53 2.13
N PHE A 216 -17.80 1.86 1.82
CA PHE A 216 -17.15 3.05 2.35
C PHE A 216 -16.41 3.79 1.25
N MET A 217 -16.25 5.09 1.44
CA MET A 217 -15.42 5.95 0.60
C MET A 217 -14.26 6.48 1.43
N ALA A 218 -13.06 6.42 0.88
CA ALA A 218 -11.86 6.97 1.49
C ALA A 218 -10.83 7.36 0.43
N PRO A 219 -9.90 8.26 0.74
CA PRO A 219 -8.67 8.41 -0.05
C PRO A 219 -7.75 7.21 0.15
N ARG A 220 -6.95 6.87 -0.88
CA ARG A 220 -5.86 5.90 -0.78
C ARG A 220 -6.30 4.49 -0.36
N ILE A 221 -7.51 4.07 -0.76
CA ILE A 221 -7.97 2.69 -0.56
C ILE A 221 -6.98 1.76 -1.26
N ASP A 222 -6.57 2.10 -2.47
CA ASP A 222 -5.43 1.52 -3.16
C ASP A 222 -4.12 2.16 -2.67
N ASP A 223 -3.28 1.45 -1.91
CA ASP A 223 -3.45 0.03 -1.46
C ASP A 223 -3.49 -0.06 0.08
N LEU A 224 -3.81 1.05 0.77
CA LEU A 224 -3.85 1.07 2.23
C LEU A 224 -4.92 0.14 2.82
N GLU A 225 -5.95 -0.23 2.06
CA GLU A 225 -6.91 -1.26 2.49
C GLU A 225 -6.23 -2.63 2.58
N CYS A 226 -5.45 -3.03 1.57
CA CYS A 226 -4.69 -4.28 1.64
C CYS A 226 -3.56 -4.19 2.67
N ALA A 227 -2.89 -3.04 2.81
CA ALA A 227 -1.85 -2.85 3.81
C ALA A 227 -2.41 -3.03 5.24
N ALA A 228 -3.53 -2.39 5.56
CA ALA A 228 -4.18 -2.50 6.87
C ALA A 228 -4.71 -3.92 7.13
N THR A 229 -5.46 -4.50 6.20
CA THR A 229 -6.09 -5.82 6.39
C THR A 229 -5.06 -6.94 6.52
N THR A 230 -3.96 -6.88 5.76
CA THR A 230 -2.86 -7.85 5.85
C THR A 230 -2.04 -7.67 7.13
N LEU A 231 -1.84 -6.41 7.62
CA LEU A 231 -1.19 -6.13 8.89
C LEU A 231 -2.04 -6.64 10.07
N LEU A 232 -3.35 -6.37 10.08
CA LEU A 232 -4.26 -6.88 11.11
C LEU A 232 -4.25 -8.40 11.17
N ALA A 233 -4.32 -9.05 10.01
CA ALA A 233 -4.23 -10.51 9.90
C ALA A 233 -2.88 -11.05 10.40
N PHE A 234 -1.79 -10.37 10.10
CA PHE A 234 -0.44 -10.72 10.59
C PHE A 234 -0.35 -10.60 12.11
N LEU A 235 -0.84 -9.52 12.69
CA LEU A 235 -0.82 -9.29 14.13
C LEU A 235 -1.68 -10.34 14.88
N GLU A 236 -2.85 -10.67 14.33
CA GLU A 236 -3.73 -11.71 14.88
C GLU A 236 -3.09 -13.10 14.83
N ALA A 237 -2.55 -13.51 13.68
CA ALA A 237 -2.10 -14.88 13.46
C ALA A 237 -0.67 -15.15 13.92
N SER A 238 0.20 -14.13 13.94
CA SER A 238 1.64 -14.33 14.22
C SER A 238 1.94 -14.77 15.66
N GLY A 239 1.02 -14.54 16.60
CA GLY A 239 1.16 -14.97 18.01
C GLY A 239 0.89 -16.46 18.24
N GLU A 240 0.20 -17.13 17.31
CA GLU A 240 -0.20 -18.54 17.41
C GLU A 240 0.83 -19.52 16.80
N ALA A 241 1.95 -19.01 16.32
CA ALA A 241 2.90 -19.74 15.49
C ALA A 241 3.76 -20.73 16.29
N ASP A 242 3.23 -21.91 16.57
CA ASP A 242 4.02 -23.12 16.82
C ASP A 242 4.42 -23.82 15.50
N SER A 243 4.18 -23.17 14.37
CA SER A 243 4.47 -23.70 13.04
C SER A 243 5.93 -23.47 12.66
N ALA A 244 6.51 -24.41 11.91
CA ALA A 244 7.84 -24.25 11.29
C ALA A 244 7.84 -23.19 10.18
N CYS A 245 6.70 -22.52 9.91
CA CYS A 245 6.58 -21.46 8.92
C CYS A 245 6.66 -20.09 9.61
N ALA A 246 7.62 -19.27 9.15
CA ALA A 246 7.78 -17.91 9.66
C ALA A 246 6.79 -16.97 8.96
N PRO A 247 5.89 -16.30 9.69
CA PRO A 247 5.05 -15.26 9.13
C PRO A 247 5.86 -13.99 8.87
N VAL A 248 5.64 -13.37 7.70
CA VAL A 248 6.26 -12.12 7.28
C VAL A 248 5.18 -11.21 6.70
N TRP A 249 5.13 -9.98 7.13
CA TRP A 249 4.35 -8.91 6.53
C TRP A 249 5.28 -7.89 5.90
N ALA A 250 4.96 -7.43 4.69
CA ALA A 250 5.73 -6.42 3.98
C ALA A 250 4.81 -5.34 3.41
N MET A 251 5.24 -4.09 3.49
CA MET A 251 4.60 -2.95 2.83
C MET A 251 5.69 -2.18 2.09
N PHE A 252 5.61 -2.18 0.76
CA PHE A 252 6.57 -1.52 -0.12
C PHE A 252 6.13 -0.09 -0.46
N ASP A 253 7.02 0.69 -1.05
CA ASP A 253 6.73 2.03 -1.59
C ASP A 253 7.00 2.05 -3.09
N ASN A 254 6.50 3.06 -3.79
CA ASN A 254 6.71 3.31 -5.22
C ASN A 254 6.12 2.25 -6.17
N GLU A 255 5.07 1.54 -5.75
CA GLU A 255 4.33 0.65 -6.65
C GLU A 255 3.77 1.42 -7.85
N GLU A 256 3.13 2.55 -7.58
CA GLU A 256 2.42 3.41 -8.54
C GLU A 256 3.31 4.05 -9.63
N VAL A 257 4.62 3.91 -9.48
CA VAL A 257 5.63 4.35 -10.45
C VAL A 257 6.56 3.22 -10.88
N GLY A 258 6.15 1.96 -10.67
CA GLY A 258 6.79 0.77 -11.21
C GLY A 258 7.75 0.04 -10.29
N SER A 259 7.74 0.27 -8.98
CA SER A 259 8.51 -0.47 -7.95
C SER A 259 10.04 -0.53 -8.12
N SER A 260 10.61 0.11 -9.13
CA SER A 260 12.05 0.04 -9.46
C SER A 260 12.89 1.02 -8.62
N SER A 261 12.61 1.09 -7.33
CA SER A 261 13.33 1.94 -6.37
C SER A 261 13.93 1.10 -5.25
N ARG A 262 14.76 1.72 -4.39
CA ARG A 262 15.34 1.05 -3.22
C ARG A 262 14.26 0.53 -2.25
N MET A 263 13.07 1.12 -2.24
CA MET A 263 11.95 0.81 -1.35
C MET A 263 10.86 -0.02 -2.04
N GLY A 264 10.91 -0.16 -3.34
CA GLY A 264 9.92 -0.85 -4.15
C GLY A 264 10.07 -2.37 -4.12
N ALA A 265 9.03 -3.07 -4.57
CA ALA A 265 8.98 -4.52 -4.58
C ALA A 265 10.04 -5.18 -5.49
N GLU A 266 10.56 -4.48 -6.51
CA GLU A 266 11.65 -4.99 -7.36
C GLU A 266 13.02 -4.96 -6.66
N SER A 267 13.15 -4.23 -5.53
CA SER A 267 14.41 -4.18 -4.78
C SER A 267 14.73 -5.51 -4.09
N SER A 268 15.96 -5.63 -3.62
CA SER A 268 16.39 -6.77 -2.80
C SER A 268 15.87 -6.72 -1.36
N PHE A 269 15.07 -5.71 -0.96
CA PHE A 269 14.74 -5.45 0.44
C PHE A 269 14.19 -6.68 1.17
N LEU A 270 13.14 -7.30 0.62
CA LEU A 270 12.57 -8.51 1.23
C LEU A 270 13.58 -9.66 1.24
N ARG A 271 14.29 -9.88 0.14
CA ARG A 271 15.30 -10.93 0.04
C ARG A 271 16.42 -10.73 1.06
N ASP A 272 16.96 -9.52 1.19
CA ASP A 272 18.02 -9.17 2.16
C ASP A 272 17.56 -9.47 3.59
N VAL A 273 16.31 -9.11 3.94
CA VAL A 273 15.72 -9.39 5.24
C VAL A 273 15.62 -10.89 5.51
N LEU A 274 15.07 -11.67 4.55
CA LEU A 274 14.94 -13.12 4.72
C LEU A 274 16.30 -13.82 4.86
N ASP A 275 17.30 -13.43 4.07
CA ASP A 275 18.65 -13.99 4.15
C ASP A 275 19.30 -13.65 5.49
N ARG A 276 19.16 -12.41 5.99
CA ARG A 276 19.67 -12.00 7.32
C ARG A 276 18.98 -12.71 8.48
N ILE A 277 17.68 -13.00 8.37
CA ILE A 277 16.98 -13.80 9.39
C ILE A 277 17.56 -15.22 9.41
N LEU A 278 17.78 -15.83 8.24
CA LEU A 278 18.39 -17.15 8.14
C LEU A 278 19.80 -17.17 8.74
N ASP A 279 20.60 -16.14 8.48
CA ASP A 279 21.97 -16.04 9.03
C ASP A 279 21.97 -15.88 10.57
N ALA A 280 20.94 -15.25 11.13
CA ALA A 280 20.83 -15.03 12.57
C ALA A 280 20.25 -16.22 13.36
N VAL A 281 19.75 -17.27 12.67
CA VAL A 281 19.20 -18.48 13.30
C VAL A 281 20.01 -19.72 12.87
N PRO A 282 20.11 -20.77 13.71
CA PRO A 282 20.84 -21.99 13.33
C PRO A 282 20.24 -22.66 12.10
N HIS A 283 20.99 -22.73 11.00
CA HIS A 283 20.57 -23.39 9.77
C HIS A 283 21.75 -23.96 8.97
N SER A 284 21.46 -24.76 7.92
CA SER A 284 22.42 -25.17 6.88
C SER A 284 22.02 -24.60 5.53
N GLY A 285 22.93 -24.51 4.57
CA GLY A 285 22.61 -24.04 3.23
C GLY A 285 21.48 -24.82 2.55
N GLN A 286 21.40 -26.13 2.75
CA GLN A 286 20.27 -26.95 2.27
C GLN A 286 18.95 -26.62 2.99
N ALA A 287 18.99 -26.31 4.29
CA ALA A 287 17.80 -25.94 5.04
C ALA A 287 17.21 -24.60 4.52
N ALA A 288 18.05 -23.63 4.21
CA ALA A 288 17.65 -22.38 3.61
C ALA A 288 16.95 -22.58 2.25
N ALA A 289 17.53 -23.40 1.36
CA ALA A 289 16.94 -23.71 0.06
C ALA A 289 15.60 -24.47 0.19
N ARG A 290 15.49 -25.37 1.17
CA ARG A 290 14.23 -26.06 1.49
C ARG A 290 13.17 -25.11 2.04
N ALA A 291 13.55 -24.19 2.90
CA ALA A 291 12.64 -23.17 3.41
C ALA A 291 12.07 -22.32 2.28
N MET A 292 12.89 -21.88 1.33
CA MET A 292 12.43 -21.17 0.13
C MET A 292 11.45 -22.02 -0.70
N ALA A 293 11.72 -23.30 -0.93
CA ALA A 293 10.85 -24.17 -1.69
C ALA A 293 9.48 -24.44 -1.01
N ASN A 294 9.40 -24.31 0.31
CA ASN A 294 8.17 -24.41 1.10
C ASN A 294 7.49 -23.06 1.37
N SER A 295 8.01 -21.99 0.78
CA SER A 295 7.49 -20.64 0.98
C SER A 295 6.33 -20.33 0.04
N PHE A 296 5.51 -19.37 0.44
CA PHE A 296 4.43 -18.85 -0.38
C PHE A 296 4.20 -17.37 -0.05
N MET A 297 3.90 -16.57 -1.07
CA MET A 297 3.61 -15.15 -0.91
C MET A 297 2.22 -14.81 -1.45
N LEU A 298 1.49 -13.99 -0.72
CA LEU A 298 0.34 -13.25 -1.18
C LEU A 298 0.79 -11.84 -1.55
N SER A 299 0.59 -11.46 -2.80
CA SER A 299 0.73 -10.11 -3.30
C SER A 299 -0.64 -9.47 -3.22
N ALA A 300 -0.84 -8.64 -2.21
CA ALA A 300 -2.12 -8.01 -1.92
C ALA A 300 -2.11 -6.58 -2.48
N ASP A 301 -3.03 -6.30 -3.38
CA ASP A 301 -3.18 -5.04 -4.09
C ASP A 301 -4.62 -4.98 -4.62
N ASN A 302 -5.30 -3.87 -4.46
CA ASN A 302 -6.73 -3.77 -4.73
C ASN A 302 -7.10 -4.14 -6.18
N ALA A 303 -8.33 -4.55 -6.39
CA ALA A 303 -8.82 -5.05 -7.67
C ALA A 303 -10.01 -4.22 -8.19
N HIS A 304 -10.12 -4.12 -9.51
CA HIS A 304 -11.25 -3.43 -10.12
C HIS A 304 -12.56 -4.21 -9.92
N ALA A 305 -13.55 -3.58 -9.30
CA ALA A 305 -14.93 -4.06 -9.37
C ALA A 305 -15.54 -3.76 -10.75
N THR A 306 -16.51 -4.58 -11.15
CA THR A 306 -17.33 -4.30 -12.34
C THR A 306 -18.09 -2.99 -12.12
N HIS A 307 -17.80 -1.98 -12.93
CA HIS A 307 -18.39 -0.66 -12.78
C HIS A 307 -19.88 -0.68 -13.18
N PRO A 308 -20.81 -0.22 -12.33
CA PRO A 308 -22.24 -0.35 -12.57
C PRO A 308 -22.72 0.37 -13.86
N ASN A 309 -22.08 1.49 -14.23
CA ASN A 309 -22.42 2.24 -15.43
C ASN A 309 -21.63 1.78 -16.68
N PHE A 310 -20.58 0.97 -16.51
CA PHE A 310 -19.70 0.49 -17.59
C PHE A 310 -19.42 -1.00 -17.47
N PRO A 311 -20.45 -1.87 -17.29
CA PRO A 311 -20.24 -3.30 -17.07
C PRO A 311 -19.51 -3.98 -18.23
N GLN A 312 -19.58 -3.42 -19.43
CA GLN A 312 -18.88 -3.90 -20.63
C GLN A 312 -17.36 -3.76 -20.55
N LYS A 313 -16.81 -3.05 -19.57
CA LYS A 313 -15.36 -2.94 -19.33
C LYS A 313 -14.79 -4.13 -18.55
N ALA A 314 -15.62 -4.88 -17.87
CA ALA A 314 -15.24 -6.12 -17.20
C ALA A 314 -15.29 -7.32 -18.16
N ASP A 315 -14.53 -8.37 -17.83
CA ASP A 315 -14.68 -9.66 -18.49
C ASP A 315 -16.09 -10.23 -18.19
N PRO A 316 -16.86 -10.61 -19.21
CA PRO A 316 -18.24 -11.09 -19.00
C PRO A 316 -18.31 -12.43 -18.26
N CYS A 317 -17.23 -13.22 -18.25
CA CYS A 317 -17.16 -14.51 -17.59
C CYS A 317 -16.64 -14.45 -16.15
N ALA A 318 -16.01 -13.31 -15.77
CA ALA A 318 -15.42 -13.12 -14.45
C ALA A 318 -15.77 -11.72 -13.86
N PRO A 319 -17.06 -11.39 -13.72
CA PRO A 319 -17.46 -10.10 -13.17
C PRO A 319 -17.18 -10.06 -11.65
N VAL A 320 -16.33 -9.15 -11.22
CA VAL A 320 -16.01 -8.92 -9.81
C VAL A 320 -16.99 -7.91 -9.22
N ARG A 321 -17.44 -8.15 -8.01
CA ARG A 321 -18.39 -7.30 -7.29
C ARG A 321 -17.86 -6.92 -5.92
N MET A 322 -18.07 -5.69 -5.51
CA MET A 322 -17.88 -5.29 -4.12
C MET A 322 -18.85 -6.07 -3.22
N GLY A 323 -18.35 -6.54 -2.06
CA GLY A 323 -19.09 -7.42 -1.16
C GLY A 323 -19.10 -8.90 -1.57
N GLY A 324 -18.36 -9.28 -2.61
CA GLY A 324 -18.27 -10.65 -3.10
C GLY A 324 -17.12 -11.48 -2.52
N GLY A 325 -16.33 -10.93 -1.62
CA GLY A 325 -15.16 -11.57 -1.00
C GLY A 325 -13.87 -11.26 -1.73
N VAL A 326 -12.80 -11.93 -1.32
CA VAL A 326 -11.44 -11.69 -1.82
C VAL A 326 -11.34 -11.97 -3.31
N VAL A 327 -10.69 -11.08 -4.04
CA VAL A 327 -10.44 -11.22 -5.47
C VAL A 327 -9.10 -11.89 -5.71
N LEU A 328 -9.09 -12.99 -6.45
CA LEU A 328 -7.88 -13.68 -6.92
C LEU A 328 -7.65 -13.31 -8.39
N LYS A 329 -6.52 -12.65 -8.66
CA LYS A 329 -6.21 -12.05 -9.97
C LYS A 329 -5.39 -13.00 -10.84
N TYR A 330 -5.77 -13.18 -12.12
CA TYR A 330 -5.02 -13.94 -13.12
C TYR A 330 -4.71 -13.07 -14.34
N ASN A 331 -3.54 -13.26 -14.92
CA ASN A 331 -3.17 -12.61 -16.17
C ASN A 331 -2.31 -13.53 -17.02
N ALA A 332 -2.68 -13.73 -18.30
CA ALA A 332 -1.97 -14.61 -19.22
C ALA A 332 -0.54 -14.14 -19.51
N SER A 333 -0.25 -12.84 -19.40
CA SER A 333 1.09 -12.26 -19.57
C SER A 333 1.90 -12.23 -18.28
N GLN A 334 1.43 -12.90 -17.22
CA GLN A 334 2.08 -12.96 -15.89
C GLN A 334 2.33 -11.57 -15.27
N LYS A 335 1.51 -10.58 -15.58
CA LYS A 335 1.48 -9.31 -14.86
C LYS A 335 0.93 -9.47 -13.44
N TYR A 336 0.13 -10.51 -13.23
CA TYR A 336 -0.20 -11.10 -11.94
C TYR A 336 0.45 -12.48 -11.88
N THR A 337 1.09 -12.81 -10.77
CA THR A 337 1.89 -14.04 -10.61
C THR A 337 1.04 -15.30 -10.43
N THR A 338 -0.26 -15.15 -10.17
CA THR A 338 -1.16 -16.29 -9.93
C THR A 338 -1.17 -17.23 -11.12
N ASN A 339 -0.92 -18.50 -10.83
CA ASN A 339 -1.08 -19.63 -11.76
C ASN A 339 -2.04 -20.66 -11.18
N ALA A 340 -2.25 -21.77 -11.89
CA ALA A 340 -3.19 -22.81 -11.46
C ALA A 340 -2.82 -23.40 -10.09
N VAL A 341 -1.54 -23.56 -9.78
CA VAL A 341 -1.05 -24.13 -8.51
C VAL A 341 -1.29 -23.16 -7.37
N SER A 342 -0.77 -21.93 -7.48
CA SER A 342 -0.91 -20.91 -6.42
C SER A 342 -2.36 -20.51 -6.19
N GLY A 343 -3.14 -20.40 -7.26
CA GLY A 343 -4.57 -20.13 -7.17
C GLY A 343 -5.38 -21.25 -6.52
N ALA A 344 -5.04 -22.51 -6.77
CA ALA A 344 -5.68 -23.67 -6.12
C ALA A 344 -5.36 -23.69 -4.62
N ILE A 345 -4.11 -23.43 -4.24
CA ILE A 345 -3.68 -23.33 -2.84
C ILE A 345 -4.48 -22.24 -2.12
N PHE A 346 -4.52 -21.03 -2.65
CA PHE A 346 -5.23 -19.91 -2.02
C PHE A 346 -6.75 -20.17 -1.92
N LYS A 347 -7.38 -20.68 -2.97
CA LYS A 347 -8.80 -21.07 -2.95
C LYS A 347 -9.10 -22.11 -1.87
N GLU A 348 -8.23 -23.08 -1.69
CA GLU A 348 -8.42 -24.12 -0.67
C GLU A 348 -8.24 -23.57 0.75
N ILE A 349 -7.31 -22.62 0.98
CA ILE A 349 -7.17 -21.89 2.24
C ILE A 349 -8.47 -21.14 2.55
N CYS A 350 -8.97 -20.34 1.60
CA CYS A 350 -10.21 -19.59 1.77
C CYS A 350 -11.43 -20.51 2.00
N ARG A 351 -11.52 -21.62 1.26
CA ARG A 351 -12.59 -22.61 1.46
C ARG A 351 -12.61 -23.18 2.88
N LYS A 352 -11.43 -23.53 3.42
CA LYS A 352 -11.29 -24.00 4.81
C LYS A 352 -11.66 -22.92 5.83
N ALA A 353 -11.35 -21.66 5.54
CA ALA A 353 -11.68 -20.51 6.39
C ALA A 353 -13.13 -20.00 6.23
N GLY A 354 -13.90 -20.55 5.29
CA GLY A 354 -15.24 -20.07 4.99
C GLY A 354 -15.28 -18.68 4.38
N VAL A 355 -14.22 -18.28 3.64
CA VAL A 355 -14.11 -16.98 2.99
C VAL A 355 -14.46 -17.10 1.50
N PRO A 356 -15.39 -16.28 0.98
CA PRO A 356 -15.71 -16.27 -0.44
C PRO A 356 -14.55 -15.70 -1.26
N VAL A 357 -14.35 -16.27 -2.47
CA VAL A 357 -13.31 -15.86 -3.42
C VAL A 357 -13.93 -15.60 -4.78
N GLN A 358 -13.62 -14.46 -5.35
CA GLN A 358 -13.92 -14.11 -6.72
C GLN A 358 -12.68 -14.25 -7.60
N VAL A 359 -12.87 -14.44 -8.89
CA VAL A 359 -11.76 -14.49 -9.86
C VAL A 359 -11.82 -13.25 -10.73
N PHE A 360 -10.68 -12.59 -10.88
CA PHE A 360 -10.50 -11.47 -11.80
C PHE A 360 -9.61 -11.89 -12.97
N THR A 361 -10.07 -11.57 -14.17
CA THR A 361 -9.28 -11.56 -15.39
C THR A 361 -9.58 -10.27 -16.16
N ASN A 362 -8.57 -9.74 -16.84
CA ASN A 362 -8.81 -8.61 -17.72
C ASN A 362 -9.68 -9.04 -18.92
N ARG A 363 -10.53 -8.16 -19.39
CA ARG A 363 -11.15 -8.31 -20.71
C ARG A 363 -10.04 -8.43 -21.76
N ALA A 364 -10.18 -9.33 -22.73
CA ALA A 364 -9.10 -9.72 -23.65
C ALA A 364 -8.55 -8.55 -24.52
N ASP A 365 -9.34 -7.51 -24.71
CA ASP A 365 -9.00 -6.29 -25.47
C ASP A 365 -8.61 -5.09 -24.59
N GLU A 366 -8.58 -5.26 -23.26
CA GLU A 366 -8.12 -4.22 -22.32
C GLU A 366 -6.75 -4.60 -21.73
N PRO A 367 -5.78 -3.68 -21.73
CA PRO A 367 -4.49 -3.95 -21.12
C PRO A 367 -4.64 -4.05 -19.60
N GLY A 368 -4.02 -5.06 -19.00
CA GLY A 368 -3.94 -5.17 -17.54
C GLY A 368 -2.82 -4.29 -16.96
N GLY A 369 -3.03 -3.83 -15.71
CA GLY A 369 -1.96 -3.32 -14.85
C GLY A 369 -0.97 -4.42 -14.45
N SER A 370 0.09 -4.05 -13.76
CA SER A 370 1.00 -4.96 -13.05
C SER A 370 0.80 -4.77 -11.55
N THR A 371 1.30 -5.69 -10.75
CA THR A 371 1.30 -5.62 -9.29
C THR A 371 2.70 -5.86 -8.73
N LEU A 372 2.86 -5.64 -7.45
CA LEU A 372 4.14 -5.84 -6.75
C LEU A 372 4.66 -7.31 -6.84
N GLY A 373 3.76 -8.31 -6.91
CA GLY A 373 4.17 -9.71 -6.95
C GLY A 373 4.99 -10.11 -8.17
N ASN A 374 4.59 -9.62 -9.35
CA ASN A 374 5.35 -9.84 -10.58
C ASN A 374 6.80 -9.32 -10.44
N LEU A 375 6.96 -8.11 -9.91
CA LEU A 375 8.28 -7.48 -9.74
C LEU A 375 9.09 -8.15 -8.62
N GLN A 376 8.45 -8.49 -7.50
CA GLN A 376 9.09 -9.21 -6.41
C GLN A 376 9.61 -10.60 -6.84
N SER A 377 8.97 -11.24 -7.82
CA SER A 377 9.41 -12.56 -8.32
C SER A 377 10.81 -12.54 -8.95
N HIS A 378 11.33 -11.37 -9.35
CA HIS A 378 12.69 -11.21 -9.88
C HIS A 378 13.76 -11.44 -8.81
N THR A 379 13.49 -11.05 -7.57
CA THR A 379 14.43 -11.17 -6.45
C THR A 379 14.09 -12.31 -5.50
N LEU A 380 12.82 -12.72 -5.45
CA LEU A 380 12.32 -13.79 -4.60
C LEU A 380 11.42 -14.76 -5.42
N PRO A 381 12.01 -15.70 -6.19
CA PRO A 381 11.26 -16.61 -7.07
C PRO A 381 10.62 -17.76 -6.28
N ILE A 382 9.55 -17.49 -5.53
CA ILE A 382 8.73 -18.45 -4.81
C ILE A 382 7.29 -18.47 -5.37
N PRO A 383 6.47 -19.52 -5.09
CA PRO A 383 5.06 -19.49 -5.46
C PRO A 383 4.33 -18.29 -4.88
N MET A 384 3.56 -17.58 -5.72
CA MET A 384 2.82 -16.37 -5.34
C MET A 384 1.39 -16.40 -5.89
N ALA A 385 0.48 -15.74 -5.17
CA ALA A 385 -0.87 -15.46 -5.64
C ALA A 385 -1.16 -13.97 -5.46
N ASP A 386 -1.66 -13.32 -6.51
CA ASP A 386 -2.12 -11.95 -6.49
C ASP A 386 -3.58 -11.89 -6.05
N ILE A 387 -3.84 -11.19 -4.97
CA ILE A 387 -5.15 -11.04 -4.35
C ILE A 387 -5.47 -9.55 -4.14
N GLY A 388 -6.72 -9.23 -3.83
CA GLY A 388 -7.10 -7.85 -3.50
C GLY A 388 -8.55 -7.72 -3.05
N CYS A 389 -8.90 -6.54 -2.55
CA CYS A 389 -10.28 -6.13 -2.32
C CYS A 389 -10.85 -5.46 -3.58
N ALA A 390 -12.14 -5.68 -3.84
CA ALA A 390 -12.81 -5.09 -4.98
C ALA A 390 -13.16 -3.61 -4.71
N GLN A 391 -12.76 -2.71 -5.61
CA GLN A 391 -13.06 -1.28 -5.47
C GLN A 391 -13.52 -0.62 -6.76
N LEU A 392 -14.13 0.54 -6.61
CA LEU A 392 -14.48 1.47 -7.70
C LEU A 392 -13.67 2.75 -7.58
N ALA A 393 -13.52 3.44 -8.70
CA ALA A 393 -12.80 4.70 -8.80
C ALA A 393 -11.33 4.62 -8.33
N MET A 394 -10.67 3.47 -8.54
CA MET A 394 -9.24 3.31 -8.30
C MET A 394 -8.44 4.47 -8.90
N HIS A 395 -7.47 5.01 -8.15
CA HIS A 395 -6.67 6.20 -8.51
C HIS A 395 -7.45 7.53 -8.54
N SER A 396 -8.67 7.56 -8.01
CA SER A 396 -9.36 8.81 -7.71
C SER A 396 -8.81 9.42 -6.41
N ALA A 397 -8.97 10.73 -6.22
CA ALA A 397 -8.65 11.37 -4.94
C ALA A 397 -9.49 10.82 -3.76
N VAL A 398 -10.61 10.16 -4.06
CA VAL A 398 -11.46 9.39 -3.13
C VAL A 398 -12.02 8.20 -3.88
N GLU A 399 -11.87 7.03 -3.31
CA GLU A 399 -12.21 5.73 -3.89
C GLU A 399 -13.37 5.09 -3.11
N THR A 400 -13.87 3.96 -3.57
CA THR A 400 -15.01 3.28 -2.94
C THR A 400 -14.75 1.78 -2.87
N ALA A 401 -14.91 1.19 -1.68
CA ALA A 401 -14.77 -0.24 -1.45
C ALA A 401 -15.88 -0.79 -0.54
N SER A 402 -15.80 -2.09 -0.20
CA SER A 402 -16.80 -2.77 0.61
C SER A 402 -16.25 -3.16 1.98
N VAL A 403 -17.01 -2.86 3.03
CA VAL A 403 -16.67 -3.29 4.40
C VAL A 403 -16.54 -4.81 4.50
N ALA A 404 -17.43 -5.55 3.82
CA ALA A 404 -17.42 -7.02 3.86
C ALA A 404 -16.19 -7.63 3.17
N ASP A 405 -15.64 -6.96 2.13
CA ASP A 405 -14.44 -7.47 1.44
C ASP A 405 -13.17 -7.25 2.29
N ALA A 406 -13.07 -6.15 3.02
CA ALA A 406 -11.99 -5.91 3.98
C ALA A 406 -12.00 -6.97 5.11
N GLU A 407 -13.19 -7.33 5.64
CA GLU A 407 -13.32 -8.42 6.60
C GLU A 407 -12.93 -9.79 6.02
N ALA A 408 -13.34 -10.06 4.79
CA ALA A 408 -12.98 -11.28 4.08
C ALA A 408 -11.48 -11.38 3.84
N MET A 409 -10.82 -10.28 3.44
CA MET A 409 -9.37 -10.20 3.24
C MET A 409 -8.63 -10.51 4.54
N THR A 410 -8.99 -9.85 5.65
CA THR A 410 -8.36 -10.10 6.96
C THR A 410 -8.46 -11.57 7.36
N LYS A 411 -9.65 -12.18 7.23
CA LYS A 411 -9.86 -13.61 7.54
C LYS A 411 -9.06 -14.54 6.62
N ALA A 412 -9.01 -14.26 5.32
CA ALA A 412 -8.26 -15.07 4.36
C ALA A 412 -6.76 -15.05 4.65
N VAL A 413 -6.20 -13.87 4.91
CA VAL A 413 -4.77 -13.70 5.19
C VAL A 413 -4.40 -14.26 6.57
N ALA A 414 -5.26 -14.11 7.59
CA ALA A 414 -5.05 -14.77 8.88
C ALA A 414 -5.03 -16.30 8.76
N ALA A 415 -5.95 -16.88 7.97
CA ALA A 415 -5.93 -18.32 7.68
C ALA A 415 -4.68 -18.73 6.91
N PHE A 416 -4.21 -17.92 5.98
CA PHE A 416 -2.97 -18.15 5.25
C PHE A 416 -1.73 -18.19 6.17
N TYR A 417 -1.64 -17.32 7.15
CA TYR A 417 -0.53 -17.35 8.12
C TYR A 417 -0.55 -18.58 9.03
N ARG A 418 -1.73 -19.16 9.30
CA ARG A 418 -1.90 -20.35 10.16
C ARG A 418 -1.69 -21.66 9.42
N VAL A 419 -1.80 -21.66 8.08
CA VAL A 419 -1.71 -22.91 7.31
C VAL A 419 -0.28 -23.46 7.27
N HIS A 420 -0.13 -24.73 7.57
CA HIS A 420 1.11 -25.46 7.31
C HIS A 420 1.11 -25.99 5.87
N LEU A 421 1.72 -25.24 4.97
CA LEU A 421 1.91 -25.59 3.57
C LEU A 421 3.26 -26.28 3.39
N ARG A 422 3.25 -27.48 2.82
CA ARG A 422 4.46 -28.26 2.51
C ARG A 422 4.44 -28.73 1.07
N ALA A 423 5.52 -28.45 0.34
CA ALA A 423 5.75 -29.00 -0.98
C ALA A 423 6.14 -30.49 -0.88
N LEU A 424 5.42 -31.35 -1.58
CA LEU A 424 5.70 -32.79 -1.70
C LEU A 424 6.38 -33.12 -3.03
N GLY A 425 6.28 -32.26 -4.02
CA GLY A 425 6.82 -32.37 -5.36
C GLY A 425 6.38 -31.20 -6.19
N ASP A 426 6.79 -31.12 -7.45
CA ASP A 426 6.41 -30.04 -8.34
C ASP A 426 4.89 -30.03 -8.55
N GLY A 427 4.24 -28.92 -8.18
CA GLY A 427 2.78 -28.77 -8.26
C GLY A 427 1.97 -29.56 -7.22
N THR A 428 2.60 -30.20 -6.23
CA THR A 428 1.90 -31.01 -5.21
C THR A 428 2.21 -30.50 -3.81
N TYR A 429 1.17 -30.16 -3.05
CA TYR A 429 1.29 -29.56 -1.71
C TYR A 429 0.31 -30.19 -0.73
N THR A 430 0.71 -30.26 0.56
CA THR A 430 -0.23 -30.47 1.67
C THR A 430 -0.58 -29.15 2.31
N LEU A 431 -1.82 -29.03 2.78
CA LEU A 431 -2.33 -27.89 3.55
C LEU A 431 -2.91 -28.45 4.86
N GLU A 432 -2.15 -28.32 5.94
CA GLU A 432 -2.52 -28.78 7.29
C GLU A 432 -2.80 -27.60 8.22
#